data_2a3f5cbb2bdb97c0242d52fa2a443b51
#
_entry.id   2a3f5cbb2bdb97c0242d52fa2a443b51
#
_cell.length_a   1.000
_cell.length_b   1.000
_cell.length_c   1.000
_cell.angle_alpha   90.00
_cell.angle_beta   90.00
_cell.angle_gamma   90.00
#
_symmetry.space_group_name_H-M   'P 1'
#
loop_
_entity.id
_entity.type
_entity.pdbx_description
1 polymer ?
#
loop_
_entity_poly.entity_id
_entity_poly.type
_entity_poly.pdbx_seq_one_letter_code
_entity_poly.pdbx_strand_id
1 'polypeptide(L)'
;MTIREWRKAIETELEKVRTHNCLIMAIYDGQHLVPMKWIFSIKTDGTYKARLVGRGDLMLPWINFNSKEIYCGNISACGIKLVLTIAASYKLRMLGGDLVGAYLVTRANKDYPVFIKTPKGIEVPPGMCIQAVGNLYGFPPAGQNFSIEFNKCVKEMGYNCH
;
A
#
# COMPACT_ATOMS: atom_id res chain seq x y z
N MET A 1 27.73 8.63 -5.66
CA MET A 1 26.30 8.28 -5.65
C MET A 1 26.00 7.53 -6.93
N THR A 2 25.78 6.23 -6.89
CA THR A 2 25.78 5.38 -8.08
C THR A 2 24.36 5.19 -8.61
N ILE A 3 24.13 5.53 -9.86
CA ILE A 3 22.88 5.28 -10.62
C ILE A 3 22.47 3.80 -10.53
N ARG A 4 23.45 2.91 -10.39
CA ARG A 4 23.24 1.46 -10.27
C ARG A 4 22.41 1.07 -9.04
N GLU A 5 22.66 1.70 -7.88
CA GLU A 5 21.95 1.40 -6.63
C GLU A 5 20.46 1.81 -6.71
N TRP A 6 20.18 2.97 -7.31
CA TRP A 6 18.82 3.40 -7.52
C TRP A 6 18.05 2.52 -8.50
N ARG A 7 18.69 2.07 -9.59
CA ARG A 7 18.07 1.10 -10.51
C ARG A 7 17.68 -0.18 -9.79
N LYS A 8 18.57 -0.75 -8.99
CA LYS A 8 18.29 -1.94 -8.19
C LYS A 8 17.12 -1.72 -7.21
N ALA A 9 17.05 -0.56 -6.56
CA ALA A 9 15.94 -0.22 -5.67
C ALA A 9 14.60 -0.12 -6.42
N ILE A 10 14.58 0.47 -7.61
CA ILE A 10 13.41 0.54 -8.49
C ILE A 10 12.96 -0.85 -8.92
N GLU A 11 13.88 -1.69 -9.39
CA GLU A 11 13.59 -3.08 -9.81
C GLU A 11 13.01 -3.90 -8.65
N THR A 12 13.59 -3.77 -7.46
CA THR A 12 13.08 -4.44 -6.25
C THR A 12 11.65 -4.01 -5.91
N GLU A 13 11.32 -2.74 -6.08
CA GLU A 13 9.96 -2.26 -5.82
C GLU A 13 8.97 -2.72 -6.89
N LEU A 14 9.35 -2.67 -8.16
CA LEU A 14 8.52 -3.17 -9.26
C LEU A 14 8.26 -4.66 -9.14
N GLU A 15 9.26 -5.44 -8.72
CA GLU A 15 9.09 -6.87 -8.50
C GLU A 15 8.08 -7.17 -7.39
N LYS A 16 8.08 -6.41 -6.30
CA LYS A 16 7.05 -6.55 -5.26
C LYS A 16 5.65 -6.30 -5.80
N VAL A 17 5.47 -5.23 -6.58
CA VAL A 17 4.17 -4.91 -7.18
C VAL A 17 3.70 -6.01 -8.13
N ARG A 18 4.63 -6.61 -8.90
CA ARG A 18 4.35 -7.75 -9.80
C ARG A 18 4.00 -9.00 -9.01
N THR A 19 4.80 -9.38 -8.01
CA THR A 19 4.58 -10.58 -7.18
C THR A 19 3.20 -10.57 -6.52
N HIS A 20 2.71 -9.40 -6.11
CA HIS A 20 1.38 -9.26 -5.51
C HIS A 20 0.26 -9.10 -6.56
N ASN A 21 0.58 -9.11 -7.85
CA ASN A 21 -0.39 -8.93 -8.95
C ASN A 21 -1.29 -7.71 -8.73
N CYS A 22 -0.68 -6.57 -8.34
CA CYS A 22 -1.43 -5.36 -8.02
C CYS A 22 -1.90 -4.60 -9.27
N LEU A 23 -1.29 -4.86 -10.43
CA LEU A 23 -1.49 -4.13 -11.67
C LEU A 23 -1.83 -5.07 -12.82
N ILE A 24 -2.79 -4.67 -13.64
CA ILE A 24 -3.13 -5.35 -14.91
C ILE A 24 -3.21 -4.32 -16.04
N MET A 25 -3.08 -4.82 -17.28
CA MET A 25 -3.34 -4.01 -18.47
C MET A 25 -4.85 -3.88 -18.68
N ALA A 26 -5.29 -2.68 -19.08
CA ALA A 26 -6.68 -2.37 -19.39
C ALA A 26 -6.75 -1.50 -20.65
N ILE A 27 -7.89 -1.51 -21.33
CA ILE A 27 -8.16 -0.62 -22.46
C ILE A 27 -8.36 0.80 -21.92
N TYR A 28 -7.73 1.78 -22.56
CA TYR A 28 -7.97 3.18 -22.26
C TYR A 28 -9.16 3.70 -23.05
N ASP A 29 -10.22 4.04 -22.35
CA ASP A 29 -11.49 4.56 -22.90
C ASP A 29 -11.89 5.87 -22.20
N GLY A 30 -10.89 6.78 -22.05
CA GLY A 30 -11.11 8.09 -21.45
C GLY A 30 -11.23 8.13 -19.92
N GLN A 31 -10.91 7.03 -19.21
CA GLN A 31 -10.97 6.99 -17.75
C GLN A 31 -10.01 7.99 -17.10
N HIS A 32 -10.38 8.44 -15.90
CA HIS A 32 -9.49 9.26 -15.09
C HIS A 32 -8.22 8.49 -14.71
N LEU A 33 -7.06 8.98 -15.15
CA LEU A 33 -5.76 8.37 -14.88
C LEU A 33 -5.10 9.03 -13.67
N VAL A 34 -4.91 8.25 -12.62
CA VAL A 34 -4.22 8.68 -11.39
C VAL A 34 -2.71 8.67 -11.62
N PRO A 35 -2.02 9.80 -11.46
CA PRO A 35 -0.57 9.85 -11.61
C PRO A 35 0.13 9.06 -10.50
N MET A 36 1.29 8.50 -10.84
CA MET A 36 2.20 7.85 -9.92
C MET A 36 3.48 8.68 -9.75
N LYS A 37 4.12 8.54 -8.60
CA LYS A 37 5.43 9.15 -8.34
C LYS A 37 6.36 8.16 -7.66
N TRP A 38 7.66 8.32 -7.92
CA TRP A 38 8.70 7.64 -7.17
C TRP A 38 9.08 8.43 -5.92
N ILE A 39 9.20 7.75 -4.79
CA ILE A 39 9.79 8.29 -3.57
C ILE A 39 11.08 7.54 -3.32
N PHE A 40 12.17 8.27 -3.23
CA PHE A 40 13.51 7.75 -3.00
C PHE A 40 13.97 8.11 -1.59
N SER A 41 14.58 7.15 -0.90
CA SER A 41 15.17 7.36 0.43
C SER A 41 16.39 6.47 0.62
N ILE A 42 17.31 6.92 1.46
CA ILE A 42 18.43 6.11 1.93
C ILE A 42 18.16 5.83 3.41
N LYS A 43 18.16 4.56 3.78
CA LYS A 43 17.97 4.15 5.16
C LYS A 43 19.22 4.46 5.99
N THR A 44 19.11 4.40 7.32
CA THR A 44 20.22 4.61 8.25
C THR A 44 21.39 3.62 8.06
N ASP A 45 21.08 2.42 7.54
CA ASP A 45 22.07 1.39 7.16
C ASP A 45 22.71 1.63 5.79
N GLY A 46 22.43 2.76 5.13
CA GLY A 46 22.92 3.08 3.79
C GLY A 46 22.17 2.42 2.65
N THR A 47 21.14 1.61 2.90
CA THR A 47 20.36 0.92 1.86
C THR A 47 19.50 1.91 1.07
N TYR A 48 19.59 1.86 -0.26
CA TYR A 48 18.75 2.63 -1.17
C TYR A 48 17.37 2.02 -1.26
N LYS A 49 16.34 2.84 -1.09
CA LYS A 49 14.95 2.42 -1.15
C LYS A 49 14.16 3.30 -2.11
N ALA A 50 13.47 2.66 -3.06
CA ALA A 50 12.48 3.30 -3.92
C ALA A 50 11.09 2.81 -3.53
N ARG A 51 10.07 3.67 -3.64
CA ARG A 51 8.66 3.33 -3.52
C ARG A 51 7.88 3.92 -4.67
N LEU A 52 7.06 3.11 -5.30
CA LEU A 52 6.08 3.57 -6.27
C LEU A 52 4.78 3.95 -5.54
N VAL A 53 4.40 5.22 -5.60
CA VAL A 53 3.32 5.78 -4.80
C VAL A 53 2.28 6.44 -5.69
N GLY A 54 1.01 6.10 -5.50
CA GLY A 54 -0.10 6.78 -6.16
C GLY A 54 -0.31 8.19 -5.62
N ARG A 55 -0.68 9.12 -6.50
CA ARG A 55 -1.11 10.46 -6.12
C ARG A 55 -2.56 10.41 -5.63
N GLY A 56 -2.77 9.83 -4.43
CA GLY A 56 -4.10 9.74 -3.81
C GLY A 56 -4.79 11.08 -3.60
N ASP A 57 -4.00 12.15 -3.50
CA ASP A 57 -4.47 13.54 -3.48
C ASP A 57 -5.13 13.98 -4.80
N LEU A 58 -4.91 13.26 -5.89
CA LEU A 58 -5.52 13.46 -7.21
C LEU A 58 -6.55 12.39 -7.56
N MET A 59 -6.84 11.47 -6.66
CA MET A 59 -7.94 10.51 -6.83
C MET A 59 -9.28 11.21 -6.57
N LEU A 60 -10.27 10.85 -7.37
CA LEU A 60 -11.59 11.45 -7.29
C LEU A 60 -12.51 10.60 -6.39
N PRO A 61 -13.09 11.18 -5.31
CA PRO A 61 -14.10 10.49 -4.51
C PRO A 61 -15.25 9.99 -5.38
N TRP A 62 -15.81 8.82 -5.02
CA TRP A 62 -16.92 8.16 -5.71
C TRP A 62 -16.64 7.69 -7.14
N ILE A 63 -15.47 8.01 -7.68
CA ILE A 63 -14.97 7.49 -8.97
C ILE A 63 -13.85 6.48 -8.73
N ASN A 64 -12.85 6.86 -7.94
CA ASN A 64 -11.68 6.02 -7.67
C ASN A 64 -11.72 5.36 -6.29
N PHE A 65 -12.55 5.84 -5.38
CA PHE A 65 -12.75 5.28 -4.04
C PHE A 65 -14.04 5.81 -3.40
N ASN A 66 -14.58 5.05 -2.44
CA ASN A 66 -15.64 5.52 -1.57
C ASN A 66 -15.04 6.40 -0.45
N SER A 67 -15.44 7.66 -0.38
CA SER A 67 -14.89 8.60 0.61
C SER A 67 -15.26 8.25 2.07
N LYS A 68 -16.21 7.35 2.30
CA LYS A 68 -16.55 6.82 3.62
C LYS A 68 -15.64 5.65 4.04
N GLU A 69 -14.90 5.07 3.11
CA GLU A 69 -14.06 3.87 3.30
C GLU A 69 -12.56 4.19 3.28
N ILE A 70 -12.17 5.29 3.91
CA ILE A 70 -10.76 5.72 3.97
C ILE A 70 -10.18 5.73 5.38
N TYR A 71 -11.04 5.60 6.40
CA TYR A 71 -10.60 5.66 7.78
C TYR A 71 -9.88 4.37 8.17
N CYS A 72 -8.67 4.54 8.68
CA CYS A 72 -7.91 3.47 9.31
C CYS A 72 -7.48 3.95 10.70
N GLY A 73 -8.00 3.30 11.74
CA GLY A 73 -7.62 3.60 13.12
C GLY A 73 -6.18 3.20 13.39
N ASN A 74 -5.40 4.13 13.92
CA ASN A 74 -4.06 3.84 14.44
C ASN A 74 -4.11 3.86 15.96
N ILE A 75 -3.36 2.94 16.59
CA ILE A 75 -3.22 2.95 18.04
C ILE A 75 -2.57 4.27 18.49
N SER A 76 -3.14 4.91 19.50
CA SER A 76 -2.56 6.12 20.09
C SER A 76 -1.28 5.81 20.88
N ALA A 77 -0.44 6.82 21.07
CA ALA A 77 0.74 6.69 21.93
C ALA A 77 0.38 6.25 23.36
N CYS A 78 -0.77 6.71 23.87
CA CYS A 78 -1.30 6.26 25.17
C CYS A 78 -1.67 4.78 25.14
N GLY A 79 -2.31 4.31 24.07
CA GLY A 79 -2.63 2.88 23.89
C GLY A 79 -1.39 2.00 23.88
N ILE A 80 -0.35 2.41 23.16
CA ILE A 80 0.94 1.69 23.14
C ILE A 80 1.52 1.61 24.56
N LYS A 81 1.59 2.76 25.27
CA LYS A 81 2.12 2.81 26.64
C LYS A 81 1.31 1.91 27.60
N LEU A 82 -0.02 1.91 27.47
CA LEU A 82 -0.89 1.06 28.29
C LEU A 82 -0.58 -0.42 28.07
N VAL A 83 -0.50 -0.87 26.82
CA VAL A 83 -0.16 -2.27 26.48
C VAL A 83 1.21 -2.65 27.04
N LEU A 84 2.23 -1.77 26.88
CA LEU A 84 3.57 -1.99 27.43
C LEU A 84 3.56 -2.09 28.96
N THR A 85 2.80 -1.24 29.65
CA THR A 85 2.67 -1.23 31.11
C THR A 85 2.02 -2.52 31.60
N ILE A 86 0.93 -2.95 30.96
CA ILE A 86 0.25 -4.22 31.31
C ILE A 86 1.20 -5.40 31.11
N ALA A 87 1.88 -5.46 29.94
CA ALA A 87 2.82 -6.53 29.67
C ALA A 87 3.95 -6.60 30.72
N ALA A 88 4.51 -5.46 31.10
CA ALA A 88 5.53 -5.39 32.13
C ALA A 88 5.00 -5.82 33.53
N SER A 89 3.81 -5.34 33.91
CA SER A 89 3.20 -5.65 35.23
C SER A 89 2.91 -7.14 35.39
N TYR A 90 2.43 -7.78 34.33
CA TYR A 90 2.12 -9.21 34.33
C TYR A 90 3.24 -10.11 33.83
N LYS A 91 4.44 -9.54 33.58
CA LYS A 91 5.62 -10.25 33.01
C LYS A 91 5.28 -11.04 31.73
N LEU A 92 4.44 -10.47 30.87
CA LEU A 92 4.02 -11.11 29.62
C LEU A 92 5.14 -11.03 28.59
N ARG A 93 5.26 -12.08 27.78
CA ARG A 93 6.14 -12.05 26.59
C ARG A 93 5.48 -11.21 25.50
N MET A 94 6.26 -10.31 24.92
CA MET A 94 5.81 -9.50 23.79
C MET A 94 6.52 -9.96 22.51
N LEU A 95 5.76 -10.03 21.43
CA LEU A 95 6.26 -10.26 20.09
C LEU A 95 5.94 -9.04 19.25
N GLY A 96 6.91 -8.59 18.47
CA GLY A 96 6.74 -7.53 17.48
C GLY A 96 7.07 -8.04 16.09
N GLY A 97 6.41 -7.51 15.09
CA GLY A 97 6.65 -7.85 13.70
C GLY A 97 6.36 -6.67 12.77
N ASP A 98 6.93 -6.71 11.58
CA ASP A 98 6.64 -5.78 10.49
C ASP A 98 6.12 -6.55 9.28
N LEU A 99 5.06 -6.06 8.66
CA LEU A 99 4.46 -6.66 7.48
C LEU A 99 5.01 -5.99 6.22
N VAL A 100 5.85 -6.72 5.51
CA VAL A 100 6.42 -6.23 4.26
C VAL A 100 5.34 -6.14 3.19
N GLY A 101 5.14 -4.93 2.64
CA GLY A 101 4.16 -4.71 1.57
C GLY A 101 2.70 -4.79 2.02
N ALA A 102 2.40 -4.45 3.26
CA ALA A 102 1.08 -4.56 3.88
C ALA A 102 -0.11 -4.11 2.97
N TYR A 103 0.05 -3.03 2.23
CA TYR A 103 -1.00 -2.57 1.32
C TYR A 103 -1.10 -3.40 0.04
N LEU A 104 0.03 -3.93 -0.45
CA LEU A 104 0.08 -4.69 -1.69
C LEU A 104 -0.62 -6.06 -1.60
N VAL A 105 -0.78 -6.61 -0.39
CA VAL A 105 -1.47 -7.89 -0.19
C VAL A 105 -2.99 -7.76 -0.28
N THR A 106 -3.53 -6.54 -0.26
CA THR A 106 -4.97 -6.29 -0.28
C THR A 106 -5.46 -5.90 -1.67
N ARG A 107 -6.72 -6.18 -1.96
CA ARG A 107 -7.33 -5.87 -3.25
C ARG A 107 -8.00 -4.50 -3.21
N ALA A 108 -7.92 -3.79 -4.34
CA ALA A 108 -8.69 -2.57 -4.56
C ALA A 108 -10.19 -2.92 -4.68
N ASN A 109 -11.05 -1.99 -4.29
CA ASN A 109 -12.49 -2.16 -4.44
C ASN A 109 -12.86 -2.15 -5.94
N LYS A 110 -13.55 -3.20 -6.41
CA LYS A 110 -13.93 -3.36 -7.81
C LYS A 110 -14.97 -2.33 -8.27
N ASP A 111 -15.78 -1.81 -7.35
CA ASP A 111 -16.80 -0.81 -7.64
C ASP A 111 -16.20 0.57 -7.93
N TYR A 112 -14.94 0.78 -7.51
CA TYR A 112 -14.19 2.02 -7.69
C TYR A 112 -12.86 1.74 -8.38
N PRO A 113 -12.86 1.40 -9.68
CA PRO A 113 -11.65 1.04 -10.40
C PRO A 113 -10.68 2.22 -10.49
N VAL A 114 -9.40 1.95 -10.24
CA VAL A 114 -8.34 2.95 -10.32
C VAL A 114 -7.49 2.66 -11.54
N PHE A 115 -7.47 3.61 -12.48
CA PHE A 115 -6.60 3.56 -13.64
C PHE A 115 -5.39 4.48 -13.41
N ILE A 116 -4.23 4.05 -13.83
CA ILE A 116 -2.95 4.69 -13.50
C ILE A 116 -2.36 5.31 -14.76
N LYS A 117 -1.95 6.56 -14.65
CA LYS A 117 -1.06 7.18 -15.63
C LYS A 117 0.33 6.54 -15.49
N THR A 118 0.77 5.90 -16.56
CA THR A 118 2.02 5.14 -16.58
C THR A 118 3.20 5.98 -16.10
N PRO A 119 3.94 5.51 -15.08
CA PRO A 119 5.16 6.18 -14.62
C PRO A 119 6.23 6.15 -15.72
N LYS A 120 7.11 7.15 -15.71
CA LYS A 120 8.28 7.15 -16.62
C LYS A 120 9.09 5.86 -16.45
N GLY A 121 9.44 5.24 -17.57
CA GLY A 121 10.23 4.00 -17.62
C GLY A 121 9.41 2.71 -17.64
N ILE A 122 8.08 2.80 -17.65
CA ILE A 122 7.18 1.67 -17.90
C ILE A 122 6.49 1.94 -19.24
N GLU A 123 6.63 1.02 -20.18
CA GLU A 123 5.98 1.10 -21.48
C GLU A 123 4.62 0.42 -21.46
N VAL A 124 3.63 1.07 -22.06
CA VAL A 124 2.27 0.56 -22.21
C VAL A 124 1.90 0.67 -23.70
N PRO A 125 1.34 -0.38 -24.32
CA PRO A 125 0.92 -0.33 -25.71
C PRO A 125 -0.05 0.83 -26.01
N PRO A 126 -0.06 1.37 -27.24
CA PRO A 126 -1.04 2.38 -27.63
C PRO A 126 -2.48 1.92 -27.39
N GLY A 127 -3.32 2.82 -26.88
CA GLY A 127 -4.72 2.51 -26.54
C GLY A 127 -4.92 1.72 -25.26
N MET A 128 -3.84 1.44 -24.51
CA MET A 128 -3.93 0.73 -23.23
C MET A 128 -3.55 1.67 -22.07
N CYS A 129 -3.98 1.30 -20.88
CA CYS A 129 -3.57 1.90 -19.62
C CYS A 129 -3.32 0.78 -18.58
N ILE A 130 -2.88 1.17 -17.40
CA ILE A 130 -2.70 0.25 -16.28
C ILE A 130 -3.89 0.42 -15.33
N GLN A 131 -4.53 -0.67 -14.93
CA GLN A 131 -5.51 -0.70 -13.87
C GLN A 131 -4.90 -1.28 -12.60
N ALA A 132 -5.09 -0.60 -11.47
CA ALA A 132 -4.75 -1.13 -10.16
C ALA A 132 -5.88 -2.05 -9.66
N VAL A 133 -5.58 -3.33 -9.51
CA VAL A 133 -6.47 -4.35 -8.91
C VAL A 133 -6.07 -4.68 -7.48
N GLY A 134 -4.87 -4.26 -7.06
CA GLY A 134 -4.40 -4.26 -5.68
C GLY A 134 -4.25 -2.83 -5.15
N ASN A 135 -4.20 -2.70 -3.84
CA ASN A 135 -3.89 -1.42 -3.25
C ASN A 135 -2.42 -1.07 -3.43
N LEU A 136 -2.16 0.21 -3.65
CA LEU A 136 -0.80 0.75 -3.74
C LEU A 136 -0.56 1.78 -2.63
N TYR A 137 0.69 2.03 -2.34
CA TYR A 137 1.05 3.13 -1.44
C TYR A 137 0.47 4.45 -1.96
N GLY A 138 -0.10 5.24 -1.05
CA GLY A 138 -0.70 6.53 -1.35
C GLY A 138 -2.15 6.49 -1.81
N PHE A 139 -2.75 5.33 -1.98
CA PHE A 139 -4.19 5.22 -2.21
C PHE A 139 -4.96 5.46 -0.90
N PRO A 140 -5.96 6.35 -0.86
CA PRO A 140 -6.72 6.66 0.35
C PRO A 140 -7.33 5.43 1.04
N PRO A 141 -7.94 4.46 0.33
CA PRO A 141 -8.55 3.29 0.98
C PRO A 141 -7.56 2.19 1.38
N ALA A 142 -6.27 2.30 1.02
CA ALA A 142 -5.31 1.21 1.22
C ALA A 142 -5.14 0.81 2.70
N GLY A 143 -5.14 1.80 3.61
CA GLY A 143 -5.02 1.55 5.05
C GLY A 143 -6.23 0.82 5.62
N GLN A 144 -7.44 1.24 5.25
CA GLN A 144 -8.67 0.60 5.70
C GLN A 144 -8.80 -0.82 5.14
N ASN A 145 -8.55 -1.01 3.85
CA ASN A 145 -8.59 -2.34 3.23
C ASN A 145 -7.60 -3.30 3.91
N PHE A 146 -6.40 -2.81 4.24
CA PHE A 146 -5.44 -3.59 5.00
C PHE A 146 -5.96 -3.92 6.41
N SER A 147 -6.53 -2.96 7.13
CA SER A 147 -7.08 -3.18 8.47
C SER A 147 -8.20 -4.23 8.47
N ILE A 148 -9.08 -4.20 7.47
CA ILE A 148 -10.17 -5.19 7.32
C ILE A 148 -9.59 -6.60 7.13
N GLU A 149 -8.66 -6.78 6.19
CA GLU A 149 -8.05 -8.08 5.93
C GLU A 149 -7.21 -8.58 7.11
N PHE A 150 -6.46 -7.71 7.76
CA PHE A 150 -5.70 -8.04 8.96
C PHE A 150 -6.61 -8.52 10.09
N ASN A 151 -7.69 -7.77 10.37
CA ASN A 151 -8.66 -8.16 11.41
C ASN A 151 -9.34 -9.49 11.10
N LYS A 152 -9.59 -9.78 9.81
CA LYS A 152 -10.12 -11.08 9.39
C LYS A 152 -9.14 -12.21 9.72
N CYS A 153 -7.88 -12.07 9.33
CA CYS A 153 -6.84 -13.06 9.66
C CYS A 153 -6.69 -13.27 11.19
N VAL A 154 -6.71 -12.18 11.96
CA VAL A 154 -6.61 -12.26 13.43
C VAL A 154 -7.79 -13.01 14.03
N LYS A 155 -9.01 -12.79 13.52
CA LYS A 155 -10.21 -13.54 13.95
C LYS A 155 -10.13 -15.02 13.56
N GLU A 156 -9.64 -15.35 12.36
CA GLU A 156 -9.43 -16.73 11.92
C GLU A 156 -8.41 -17.48 12.82
N MET A 157 -7.45 -16.76 13.40
CA MET A 157 -6.54 -17.30 14.43
C MET A 157 -7.16 -17.43 15.83
N GLY A 158 -8.44 -17.09 16.00
CA GLY A 158 -9.17 -17.22 17.27
C GLY A 158 -9.08 -16.02 18.20
N TYR A 159 -8.55 -14.87 17.73
CA TYR A 159 -8.52 -13.64 18.51
C TYR A 159 -9.74 -12.76 18.22
N ASN A 160 -10.24 -12.07 19.24
CA ASN A 160 -11.29 -11.06 19.10
C ASN A 160 -10.67 -9.68 18.88
N CYS A 161 -11.09 -9.00 17.83
CA CYS A 161 -10.76 -7.59 17.57
C CYS A 161 -11.95 -6.75 18.08
N HIS A 162 -11.69 -5.87 19.03
CA HIS A 162 -12.65 -4.90 19.57
C HIS A 162 -12.31 -3.49 19.07
#